data_1eb86582fa0076b5ecc3116aec3d8bf2
#
_entry.id   1eb86582fa0076b5ecc3116aec3d8bf2
#
_cell.length_a   1.000
_cell.length_b   1.000
_cell.length_c   1.000
_cell.angle_alpha   90.00
_cell.angle_beta   90.00
_cell.angle_gamma   90.00
#
_symmetry.space_group_name_H-M   'P 1'
#
loop_
_entity.id
_entity.type
_entity.pdbx_description
1 polymer ?
#
loop_
_entity_poly.entity_id
_entity_poly.type
_entity_poly.pdbx_seq_one_letter_code
_entity_poly.pdbx_strand_id
1 'polypeptide(L)'
;MTPRTKEQNEEIRLRRLAQIRVAAADVFLDKGLTLEIRDVAAEAGLGYGTVYHYYSNKGDLLHDVLWTAMDRAGEWIGRRDPENVPPRGPGDVDSHAGFRDEPREAAADPLVAAGTRLLKLWAKDHAVYLLFKLAAEGFRLLPEARAMPLADAFRREVLLPFAEELEHGPPRGPATTTAALAAGRGAEAERIRQAEMLLAALAGCAGFPLRQGTLGREAAGIARLLLHRLSERTRLNIEGVKAK
;
A
#
# COMPACT_ATOMS: atom_id res chain seq x y z
N MET A 1 -40.78 -23.06 9.84
CA MET A 1 -39.54 -22.27 9.45
C MET A 1 -39.99 -20.96 8.84
N THR A 2 -39.68 -19.83 9.48
CA THR A 2 -40.07 -18.51 8.98
C THR A 2 -39.21 -18.18 7.72
N PRO A 3 -39.80 -17.72 6.61
CA PRO A 3 -39.03 -17.32 5.43
C PRO A 3 -38.08 -16.17 5.81
N ARG A 4 -36.84 -16.22 5.29
CA ARG A 4 -35.87 -15.16 5.50
C ARG A 4 -36.33 -13.86 4.84
N THR A 5 -36.10 -12.73 5.49
CA THR A 5 -36.38 -11.42 4.91
C THR A 5 -35.41 -11.08 3.77
N LYS A 6 -35.73 -10.09 2.95
CA LYS A 6 -34.84 -9.61 1.86
C LYS A 6 -33.51 -9.10 2.44
N GLU A 7 -33.57 -8.38 3.57
CA GLU A 7 -32.40 -7.83 4.27
C GLU A 7 -31.47 -8.94 4.74
N GLN A 8 -32.01 -9.99 5.36
CA GLN A 8 -31.23 -11.15 5.82
C GLN A 8 -30.55 -11.89 4.64
N ASN A 9 -31.24 -12.00 3.51
CA ASN A 9 -30.66 -12.63 2.33
C ASN A 9 -29.52 -11.80 1.74
N GLU A 10 -29.65 -10.47 1.72
CA GLU A 10 -28.60 -9.57 1.24
C GLU A 10 -27.38 -9.57 2.19
N GLU A 11 -27.60 -9.56 3.49
CA GLU A 11 -26.49 -9.67 4.47
C GLU A 11 -25.71 -10.99 4.28
N ILE A 12 -26.41 -12.11 4.10
CA ILE A 12 -25.77 -13.40 3.81
C ILE A 12 -24.99 -13.36 2.50
N ARG A 13 -25.54 -12.71 1.47
CA ARG A 13 -24.89 -12.53 0.17
C ARG A 13 -23.58 -11.73 0.32
N LEU A 14 -23.62 -10.59 0.98
CA LEU A 14 -22.44 -9.74 1.20
C LEU A 14 -21.36 -10.46 2.02
N ARG A 15 -21.75 -11.19 3.07
CA ARG A 15 -20.82 -12.00 3.87
C ARG A 15 -20.13 -13.07 3.03
N ARG A 16 -20.87 -13.78 2.17
CA ARG A 16 -20.29 -14.78 1.27
C ARG A 16 -19.34 -14.17 0.24
N LEU A 17 -19.70 -13.02 -0.35
CA LEU A 17 -18.80 -12.30 -1.26
C LEU A 17 -17.50 -11.91 -0.57
N ALA A 18 -17.57 -11.35 0.64
CA ALA A 18 -16.37 -11.02 1.42
C ALA A 18 -15.51 -12.26 1.71
N GLN A 19 -16.13 -13.37 2.12
CA GLN A 19 -15.46 -14.65 2.38
C GLN A 19 -14.77 -15.19 1.12
N ILE A 20 -15.43 -15.16 -0.04
CA ILE A 20 -14.87 -15.61 -1.32
C ILE A 20 -13.67 -14.72 -1.72
N ARG A 21 -13.76 -13.39 -1.55
CA ARG A 21 -12.68 -12.47 -1.90
C ARG A 21 -11.43 -12.70 -1.07
N VAL A 22 -11.57 -12.89 0.25
CA VAL A 22 -10.45 -13.21 1.15
C VAL A 22 -9.79 -14.53 0.71
N ALA A 23 -10.57 -15.59 0.58
CA ALA A 23 -10.08 -16.88 0.14
C ALA A 23 -9.40 -16.83 -1.24
N ALA A 24 -9.94 -16.03 -2.16
CA ALA A 24 -9.36 -15.86 -3.49
C ALA A 24 -7.97 -15.17 -3.43
N ALA A 25 -7.81 -14.17 -2.55
CA ALA A 25 -6.52 -13.52 -2.34
C ALA A 25 -5.49 -14.50 -1.76
N ASP A 26 -5.88 -15.30 -0.77
CA ASP A 26 -5.03 -16.31 -0.13
C ASP A 26 -4.60 -17.40 -1.12
N VAL A 27 -5.54 -17.97 -1.86
CA VAL A 27 -5.25 -18.97 -2.89
C VAL A 27 -4.38 -18.39 -4.01
N PHE A 28 -4.59 -17.12 -4.39
CA PHE A 28 -3.74 -16.50 -5.41
C PHE A 28 -2.29 -16.32 -4.92
N LEU A 29 -2.08 -15.99 -3.66
CA LEU A 29 -0.74 -15.90 -3.08
C LEU A 29 0.01 -17.23 -3.12
N ASP A 30 -0.71 -18.34 -2.91
CA ASP A 30 -0.14 -19.68 -2.90
C ASP A 30 0.05 -20.23 -4.32
N LYS A 31 -1.01 -20.19 -5.14
CA LYS A 31 -1.05 -20.86 -6.46
C LYS A 31 -0.80 -19.92 -7.65
N GLY A 32 -0.88 -18.61 -7.44
CA GLY A 32 -0.74 -17.64 -8.54
C GLY A 32 -1.80 -17.85 -9.62
N LEU A 33 -1.36 -17.86 -10.88
CA LEU A 33 -2.23 -18.01 -12.06
C LEU A 33 -2.87 -19.39 -12.20
N THR A 34 -2.36 -20.40 -11.51
CA THR A 34 -2.91 -21.77 -11.54
C THR A 34 -4.16 -21.92 -10.66
N LEU A 35 -4.53 -20.85 -9.92
CA LEU A 35 -5.77 -20.79 -9.15
C LEU A 35 -6.98 -21.19 -10.01
N GLU A 36 -7.86 -22.02 -9.44
CA GLU A 36 -9.16 -22.40 -10.00
C GLU A 36 -10.28 -22.06 -9.00
N ILE A 37 -11.50 -21.87 -9.49
CA ILE A 37 -12.69 -21.56 -8.67
C ILE A 37 -12.91 -22.64 -7.58
N ARG A 38 -12.56 -23.90 -7.86
CA ARG A 38 -12.67 -24.99 -6.88
C ARG A 38 -11.71 -24.81 -5.69
N ASP A 39 -10.53 -24.25 -5.93
CA ASP A 39 -9.56 -23.99 -4.86
C ASP A 39 -10.08 -22.90 -3.93
N VAL A 40 -10.65 -21.84 -4.52
CA VAL A 40 -11.27 -20.75 -3.76
C VAL A 40 -12.48 -21.25 -2.96
N ALA A 41 -13.29 -22.15 -3.53
CA ALA A 41 -14.42 -22.74 -2.82
C ALA A 41 -13.97 -23.56 -1.61
N ALA A 42 -12.91 -24.36 -1.77
CA ALA A 42 -12.31 -25.15 -0.70
C ALA A 42 -11.77 -24.24 0.42
N GLU A 43 -11.00 -23.21 0.07
CA GLU A 43 -10.43 -22.25 1.02
C GLU A 43 -11.51 -21.45 1.75
N ALA A 44 -12.55 -21.02 1.02
CA ALA A 44 -13.69 -20.31 1.60
C ALA A 44 -14.59 -21.22 2.46
N GLY A 45 -14.41 -22.54 2.48
CA GLY A 45 -15.32 -23.47 3.14
C GLY A 45 -16.74 -23.45 2.55
N LEU A 46 -16.86 -23.16 1.23
CA LEU A 46 -18.13 -23.08 0.51
C LEU A 46 -18.23 -24.18 -0.54
N GLY A 47 -19.46 -24.57 -0.89
CA GLY A 47 -19.68 -25.47 -2.01
C GLY A 47 -19.26 -24.82 -3.33
N TYR A 48 -18.64 -25.60 -4.24
CA TYR A 48 -18.25 -25.14 -5.58
C TYR A 48 -19.37 -24.40 -6.31
N GLY A 49 -20.60 -24.97 -6.33
CA GLY A 49 -21.76 -24.35 -6.95
C GLY A 49 -22.13 -23.00 -6.36
N THR A 50 -21.86 -22.80 -5.06
CA THR A 50 -22.08 -21.50 -4.40
C THR A 50 -21.11 -20.45 -4.96
N VAL A 51 -19.82 -20.75 -5.03
CA VAL A 51 -18.82 -19.82 -5.56
C VAL A 51 -19.03 -19.56 -7.05
N TYR A 52 -19.33 -20.62 -7.80
CA TYR A 52 -19.62 -20.52 -9.26
C TYR A 52 -20.85 -19.67 -9.56
N HIS A 53 -21.82 -19.62 -8.66
CA HIS A 53 -22.99 -18.74 -8.78
C HIS A 53 -22.60 -17.25 -8.72
N TYR A 54 -21.58 -16.91 -7.93
CA TYR A 54 -21.08 -15.52 -7.83
C TYR A 54 -20.07 -15.17 -8.93
N TYR A 55 -19.18 -16.11 -9.28
CA TYR A 55 -18.09 -15.89 -10.23
C TYR A 55 -17.97 -17.09 -11.17
N SER A 56 -18.41 -16.90 -12.41
CA SER A 56 -18.35 -17.95 -13.44
C SER A 56 -16.95 -18.20 -13.98
N ASN A 57 -16.02 -17.27 -13.76
CA ASN A 57 -14.62 -17.39 -14.17
C ASN A 57 -13.67 -16.66 -13.21
N LYS A 58 -12.39 -17.07 -13.23
CA LYS A 58 -11.37 -16.51 -12.35
C LYS A 58 -11.02 -15.06 -12.66
N GLY A 59 -11.21 -14.60 -13.88
CA GLY A 59 -10.94 -13.21 -14.28
C GLY A 59 -11.92 -12.23 -13.64
N ASP A 60 -13.21 -12.59 -13.56
CA ASP A 60 -14.23 -11.78 -12.87
C ASP A 60 -13.95 -11.73 -11.37
N LEU A 61 -13.63 -12.89 -10.79
CA LEU A 61 -13.25 -12.98 -9.37
C LEU A 61 -12.03 -12.12 -9.06
N LEU A 62 -10.96 -12.25 -9.83
CA LEU A 62 -9.73 -11.47 -9.61
C LEU A 62 -9.98 -9.97 -9.75
N HIS A 63 -10.72 -9.55 -10.77
CA HIS A 63 -11.09 -8.15 -10.97
C HIS A 63 -11.86 -7.58 -9.75
N ASP A 64 -12.83 -8.33 -9.22
CA ASP A 64 -13.62 -7.89 -8.07
C ASP A 64 -12.79 -7.85 -6.78
N VAL A 65 -11.88 -8.81 -6.58
CA VAL A 65 -10.92 -8.79 -5.46
C VAL A 65 -10.06 -7.52 -5.50
N LEU A 66 -9.48 -7.21 -6.66
CA LEU A 66 -8.59 -6.06 -6.81
C LEU A 66 -9.36 -4.73 -6.68
N TRP A 67 -10.55 -4.64 -7.26
CA TRP A 67 -11.37 -3.45 -7.18
C TRP A 67 -11.83 -3.15 -5.74
N THR A 68 -12.25 -4.19 -5.02
CA THR A 68 -12.61 -4.04 -3.60
C THR A 68 -11.40 -3.72 -2.71
N ALA A 69 -10.20 -4.19 -3.08
CA ALA A 69 -8.97 -3.85 -2.37
C ALA A 69 -8.56 -2.38 -2.57
N MET A 70 -8.96 -1.75 -3.69
CA MET A 70 -8.66 -0.34 -3.99
C MET A 70 -9.23 0.60 -2.92
N ASP A 71 -10.42 0.31 -2.39
CA ASP A 71 -11.05 1.13 -1.33
C ASP A 71 -10.17 1.28 -0.08
N ARG A 72 -9.26 0.31 0.14
CA ARG A 72 -8.35 0.27 1.29
C ARG A 72 -6.90 0.58 0.94
N ALA A 73 -6.61 0.66 -0.36
CA ALA A 73 -5.22 0.76 -0.83
C ALA A 73 -4.51 2.05 -0.41
N GLY A 74 -5.25 3.13 -0.15
CA GLY A 74 -4.73 4.42 0.31
C GLY A 74 -4.67 4.58 1.84
N GLU A 75 -5.15 3.62 2.63
CA GLU A 75 -5.29 3.80 4.08
C GLU A 75 -3.98 4.06 4.84
N TRP A 76 -2.84 3.68 4.28
CA TRP A 76 -1.51 3.86 4.88
C TRP A 76 -0.90 5.24 4.59
N ILE A 77 -1.41 5.98 3.60
CA ILE A 77 -0.93 7.29 3.17
C ILE A 77 -1.48 8.36 4.14
N GLY A 78 -0.65 9.32 4.53
CA GLY A 78 -1.07 10.49 5.33
C GLY A 78 -1.49 10.23 6.78
N ARG A 79 -1.54 8.99 7.25
CA ARG A 79 -1.81 8.69 8.66
C ARG A 79 -0.54 8.91 9.49
N ARG A 80 -0.45 10.06 10.16
CA ARG A 80 0.45 10.20 11.32
C ARG A 80 -0.12 9.31 12.41
N ASP A 81 0.65 8.28 12.83
CA ASP A 81 0.28 7.45 13.98
C ASP A 81 0.06 8.35 15.18
N PRO A 82 -1.16 8.42 15.76
CA PRO A 82 -1.39 9.23 16.97
C PRO A 82 -0.58 8.73 18.17
N GLU A 83 -0.09 7.48 18.16
CA GLU A 83 0.78 6.90 19.19
C GLU A 83 2.25 7.33 19.08
N ASN A 84 2.67 7.94 17.97
CA ASN A 84 4.05 8.37 17.73
C ASN A 84 4.19 9.90 17.64
N VAL A 85 3.26 10.66 18.23
CA VAL A 85 3.43 12.09 18.47
C VAL A 85 4.16 12.21 19.81
N PRO A 86 5.43 12.67 19.85
CA PRO A 86 6.07 12.97 21.14
C PRO A 86 5.20 14.00 21.84
N PRO A 87 4.89 13.81 23.14
CA PRO A 87 4.08 14.77 23.88
C PRO A 87 4.78 16.13 23.82
N ARG A 88 4.10 17.12 23.23
CA ARG A 88 4.50 18.53 23.39
C ARG A 88 4.18 18.90 24.83
N GLY A 89 5.18 18.77 25.70
CA GLY A 89 5.12 19.33 27.04
C GLY A 89 5.06 20.85 26.94
N PRO A 90 4.17 21.52 27.69
CA PRO A 90 4.26 22.95 27.89
C PRO A 90 5.37 23.19 28.91
N GLY A 91 6.46 23.85 28.47
CA GLY A 91 7.42 24.54 29.36
C GLY A 91 8.28 23.65 30.24
N ASP A 92 9.52 23.43 29.82
CA ASP A 92 10.61 23.24 30.78
C ASP A 92 11.79 24.13 30.37
N VAL A 93 11.87 25.21 31.13
CA VAL A 93 13.10 26.00 31.29
C VAL A 93 13.89 25.37 32.42
N ASP A 94 15.19 25.11 32.17
CA ASP A 94 16.26 24.88 33.12
C ASP A 94 16.13 23.77 34.17
N SER A 95 16.92 22.71 33.99
CA SER A 95 17.84 22.26 35.06
C SER A 95 18.82 21.18 34.57
N HIS A 96 20.07 21.57 34.59
CA HIS A 96 21.34 20.85 34.81
C HIS A 96 21.46 19.33 34.76
N ALA A 97 22.41 18.95 33.92
CA ALA A 97 23.50 18.00 34.16
C ALA A 97 23.17 16.55 34.56
N GLY A 98 23.51 15.66 33.67
CA GLY A 98 23.74 14.26 34.06
C GLY A 98 23.63 13.28 32.91
N PHE A 99 24.67 13.18 32.09
CA PHE A 99 25.22 11.97 31.54
C PHE A 99 24.25 10.82 31.28
N ARG A 100 23.87 10.64 30.01
CA ARG A 100 23.86 9.35 29.28
C ARG A 100 23.58 9.64 27.80
N ASP A 101 24.62 9.40 26.98
CA ASP A 101 24.52 9.23 25.55
C ASP A 101 23.71 7.95 25.26
N GLU A 102 22.39 8.05 25.36
CA GLU A 102 21.52 7.20 24.54
C GLU A 102 21.40 7.95 23.23
N PRO A 103 21.65 7.31 22.06
CA PRO A 103 21.38 7.96 20.79
C PRO A 103 19.88 8.25 20.78
N ARG A 104 19.52 9.54 20.81
CA ARG A 104 18.17 10.00 20.48
C ARG A 104 17.81 9.25 19.20
N GLU A 105 16.91 8.25 19.32
CA GLU A 105 16.35 7.60 18.16
C GLU A 105 15.87 8.71 17.24
N ALA A 106 16.58 8.84 16.11
CA ALA A 106 16.31 9.85 15.10
C ALA A 106 14.83 9.79 14.82
N ALA A 107 14.14 10.91 14.92
CA ALA A 107 12.72 11.04 14.66
C ALA A 107 12.39 10.16 13.45
N ALA A 108 11.54 9.15 13.64
CA ALA A 108 11.36 8.06 12.69
C ALA A 108 11.13 8.64 11.31
N ASP A 109 11.96 8.27 10.34
CA ASP A 109 11.86 8.75 8.96
C ASP A 109 10.42 8.56 8.48
N PRO A 110 9.69 9.63 8.10
CA PRO A 110 8.29 9.53 7.72
C PRO A 110 8.05 8.51 6.60
N LEU A 111 9.00 8.38 5.68
CA LEU A 111 8.93 7.43 4.58
C LEU A 111 9.08 5.98 5.08
N VAL A 112 9.98 5.74 6.03
CA VAL A 112 10.15 4.42 6.68
C VAL A 112 8.90 4.07 7.48
N ALA A 113 8.32 5.04 8.17
CA ALA A 113 7.07 4.84 8.92
C ALA A 113 5.89 4.51 7.97
N ALA A 114 5.77 5.23 6.85
CA ALA A 114 4.76 4.96 5.82
C ALA A 114 4.92 3.55 5.22
N GLY A 115 6.14 3.19 4.81
CA GLY A 115 6.43 1.85 4.31
C GLY A 115 6.15 0.74 5.32
N THR A 116 6.45 0.99 6.60
CA THR A 116 6.13 0.05 7.69
C THR A 116 4.62 -0.15 7.82
N ARG A 117 3.82 0.93 7.76
CA ARG A 117 2.35 0.84 7.78
C ARG A 117 1.82 0.05 6.60
N LEU A 118 2.33 0.32 5.39
CA LEU A 118 1.95 -0.39 4.18
C LEU A 118 2.22 -1.90 4.30
N LEU A 119 3.42 -2.29 4.72
CA LEU A 119 3.78 -3.70 4.90
C LEU A 119 2.94 -4.40 5.98
N LYS A 120 2.59 -3.69 7.06
CA LYS A 120 1.66 -4.20 8.08
C LYS A 120 0.23 -4.34 7.55
N LEU A 121 -0.21 -3.43 6.66
CA LEU A 121 -1.49 -3.54 5.98
C LEU A 121 -1.52 -4.79 5.10
N TRP A 122 -0.48 -5.02 4.30
CA TRP A 122 -0.36 -6.21 3.46
C TRP A 122 -0.33 -7.52 4.25
N ALA A 123 0.28 -7.51 5.44
CA ALA A 123 0.30 -8.68 6.32
C ALA A 123 -1.10 -9.05 6.86
N LYS A 124 -2.03 -8.09 6.88
CA LYS A 124 -3.41 -8.27 7.35
C LYS A 124 -4.41 -8.45 6.21
N ASP A 125 -4.12 -7.87 5.06
CA ASP A 125 -5.01 -7.83 3.90
C ASP A 125 -4.25 -8.25 2.63
N HIS A 126 -4.34 -9.53 2.33
CA HIS A 126 -3.67 -10.13 1.17
C HIS A 126 -4.23 -9.61 -0.17
N ALA A 127 -5.49 -9.18 -0.21
CA ALA A 127 -6.07 -8.60 -1.41
C ALA A 127 -5.42 -7.25 -1.74
N VAL A 128 -5.11 -6.43 -0.72
CA VAL A 128 -4.36 -5.17 -0.92
C VAL A 128 -2.93 -5.46 -1.38
N TYR A 129 -2.23 -6.43 -0.77
CA TYR A 129 -0.91 -6.83 -1.27
C TYR A 129 -0.96 -7.26 -2.75
N LEU A 130 -1.95 -8.08 -3.11
CA LEU A 130 -2.13 -8.56 -4.47
C LEU A 130 -2.36 -7.40 -5.46
N LEU A 131 -3.13 -6.39 -5.07
CA LEU A 131 -3.35 -5.19 -5.86
C LEU A 131 -2.01 -4.49 -6.18
N PHE A 132 -1.17 -4.24 -5.18
CA PHE A 132 0.14 -3.60 -5.36
C PHE A 132 1.09 -4.44 -6.20
N LYS A 133 1.12 -5.75 -5.97
CA LYS A 133 1.91 -6.68 -6.76
C LYS A 133 1.53 -6.64 -8.23
N LEU A 134 0.24 -6.73 -8.55
CA LEU A 134 -0.23 -6.71 -9.92
C LEU A 134 -0.13 -5.32 -10.56
N ALA A 135 -0.25 -4.25 -9.79
CA ALA A 135 0.03 -2.88 -10.26
C ALA A 135 1.48 -2.74 -10.72
N ALA A 136 2.45 -3.27 -9.96
CA ALA A 136 3.86 -3.30 -10.34
C ALA A 136 4.12 -4.07 -11.66
N GLU A 137 3.25 -5.01 -11.99
CA GLU A 137 3.28 -5.77 -13.25
C GLU A 137 2.38 -5.16 -14.35
N GLY A 138 1.81 -3.97 -14.11
CA GLY A 138 0.92 -3.26 -15.05
C GLY A 138 -0.41 -3.97 -15.28
N PHE A 139 -0.91 -4.73 -14.31
CA PHE A 139 -2.17 -5.52 -14.38
C PHE A 139 -2.28 -6.45 -15.59
N ARG A 140 -1.15 -6.93 -16.13
CA ARG A 140 -1.08 -7.74 -17.38
C ARG A 140 -1.89 -9.03 -17.32
N LEU A 141 -2.29 -9.46 -16.12
CA LEU A 141 -3.11 -10.65 -15.92
C LEU A 141 -4.60 -10.42 -16.23
N LEU A 142 -5.01 -9.17 -16.34
CA LEU A 142 -6.38 -8.81 -16.70
C LEU A 142 -6.48 -8.43 -18.19
N PRO A 143 -7.63 -8.66 -18.82
CA PRO A 143 -7.91 -8.08 -20.13
C PRO A 143 -7.78 -6.55 -20.06
N GLU A 144 -7.29 -5.92 -21.14
CA GLU A 144 -7.00 -4.49 -21.21
C GLU A 144 -8.20 -3.61 -20.77
N ALA A 145 -9.40 -3.96 -21.20
CA ALA A 145 -10.62 -3.24 -20.82
C ALA A 145 -10.89 -3.21 -19.28
N ARG A 146 -10.32 -4.15 -18.52
CA ARG A 146 -10.40 -4.20 -17.05
C ARG A 146 -9.15 -3.65 -16.38
N ALA A 147 -8.00 -3.84 -17.00
CA ALA A 147 -6.71 -3.37 -16.48
C ALA A 147 -6.61 -1.84 -16.48
N MET A 148 -7.04 -1.18 -17.57
CA MET A 148 -6.91 0.28 -17.68
C MET A 148 -7.68 1.05 -16.60
N PRO A 149 -8.98 0.82 -16.33
CA PRO A 149 -9.68 1.55 -15.28
C PRO A 149 -9.06 1.33 -13.90
N LEU A 150 -8.56 0.12 -13.63
CA LEU A 150 -7.91 -0.22 -12.37
C LEU A 150 -6.55 0.46 -12.22
N ALA A 151 -5.76 0.51 -13.30
CA ALA A 151 -4.49 1.23 -13.34
C ALA A 151 -4.66 2.74 -13.14
N ASP A 152 -5.67 3.32 -13.78
CA ASP A 152 -6.00 4.74 -13.63
C ASP A 152 -6.46 5.07 -12.20
N ALA A 153 -7.28 4.21 -11.59
CA ALA A 153 -7.68 4.36 -10.20
C ALA A 153 -6.47 4.22 -9.26
N PHE A 154 -5.62 3.20 -9.44
CA PHE A 154 -4.41 3.00 -8.65
C PHE A 154 -3.45 4.19 -8.77
N ARG A 155 -3.26 4.71 -9.97
CA ARG A 155 -2.44 5.90 -10.19
C ARG A 155 -2.98 7.09 -9.41
N ARG A 156 -4.28 7.36 -9.48
CA ARG A 156 -4.93 8.52 -8.85
C ARG A 156 -5.00 8.42 -7.34
N GLU A 157 -5.31 7.22 -6.81
CA GLU A 157 -5.64 7.03 -5.40
C GLU A 157 -4.45 6.58 -4.56
N VAL A 158 -3.40 6.04 -5.19
CA VAL A 158 -2.21 5.52 -4.50
C VAL A 158 -0.93 6.20 -4.97
N LEU A 159 -0.64 6.17 -6.27
CA LEU A 159 0.66 6.63 -6.76
C LEU A 159 0.84 8.15 -6.61
N LEU A 160 -0.15 8.94 -7.02
CA LEU A 160 -0.05 10.39 -6.94
C LEU A 160 0.06 10.88 -5.48
N PRO A 161 -0.80 10.45 -4.53
CA PRO A 161 -0.67 10.85 -3.14
C PRO A 161 0.66 10.40 -2.52
N PHE A 162 1.15 9.21 -2.85
CA PHE A 162 2.45 8.74 -2.36
C PHE A 162 3.62 9.52 -2.95
N ALA A 163 3.56 9.86 -4.24
CA ALA A 163 4.57 10.70 -4.89
C ALA A 163 4.63 12.12 -4.29
N GLU A 164 3.50 12.65 -3.82
CA GLU A 164 3.44 13.92 -3.07
C GLU A 164 4.10 13.79 -1.70
N GLU A 165 3.90 12.68 -0.98
CA GLU A 165 4.58 12.44 0.30
C GLU A 165 6.12 12.35 0.16
N LEU A 166 6.62 11.87 -0.97
CA LEU A 166 8.05 11.84 -1.25
C LEU A 166 8.68 13.24 -1.36
N GLU A 167 7.85 14.27 -1.56
CA GLU A 167 8.28 15.68 -1.72
C GLU A 167 8.45 16.47 -0.44
N HIS A 168 8.10 15.99 0.75
CA HIS A 168 8.13 16.75 2.00
C HIS A 168 9.54 17.27 2.39
N GLY A 169 10.14 18.01 1.41
CA GLY A 169 11.05 19.12 1.59
C GLY A 169 10.24 20.43 1.52
N PRO A 170 10.79 21.59 1.99
CA PRO A 170 10.04 22.85 2.10
C PRO A 170 9.43 23.27 0.74
N PRO A 171 8.19 23.83 0.77
CA PRO A 171 7.47 24.19 -0.45
C PRO A 171 8.32 25.15 -1.29
N ARG A 172 8.60 24.79 -2.52
CA ARG A 172 9.14 25.73 -3.52
C ARG A 172 8.04 26.72 -3.85
N GLY A 173 8.37 28.03 -3.71
CA GLY A 173 7.46 29.10 -4.04
C GLY A 173 6.89 29.04 -5.47
N PRO A 174 5.83 29.82 -5.78
CA PRO A 174 5.09 29.72 -7.02
C PRO A 174 5.99 29.93 -8.24
N ALA A 175 6.09 28.91 -9.09
CA ALA A 175 6.81 28.97 -10.38
C ALA A 175 5.94 29.73 -11.40
N THR A 176 6.35 30.94 -11.76
CA THR A 176 5.57 31.85 -12.64
C THR A 176 6.07 31.87 -14.09
N THR A 177 6.97 31.01 -14.51
CA THR A 177 7.56 31.03 -15.88
C THR A 177 7.23 29.71 -16.61
N THR A 178 6.99 29.78 -17.93
CA THR A 178 6.69 28.63 -18.81
C THR A 178 7.78 27.56 -18.78
N ALA A 179 9.05 27.95 -18.63
CA ALA A 179 10.17 27.04 -18.43
C ALA A 179 10.14 26.31 -17.09
N ALA A 180 9.66 26.98 -16.03
CA ALA A 180 9.45 26.38 -14.71
C ALA A 180 8.28 25.38 -14.71
N LEU A 181 7.23 25.63 -15.50
CA LEU A 181 6.12 24.68 -15.71
C LEU A 181 6.54 23.43 -16.48
N ALA A 182 7.44 23.57 -17.47
CA ALA A 182 7.99 22.42 -18.20
C ALA A 182 8.95 21.61 -17.33
N ALA A 183 9.81 22.26 -16.54
CA ALA A 183 10.68 21.62 -15.55
C ALA A 183 9.85 20.95 -14.44
N GLY A 184 8.71 21.54 -14.03
CA GLY A 184 7.78 20.98 -13.07
C GLY A 184 7.14 19.66 -13.53
N ARG A 185 6.71 19.57 -14.79
CA ARG A 185 6.16 18.33 -15.37
C ARG A 185 7.18 17.19 -15.44
N GLY A 186 8.43 17.50 -15.77
CA GLY A 186 9.51 16.52 -15.76
C GLY A 186 9.82 16.00 -14.36
N ALA A 187 9.83 16.89 -13.37
CA ALA A 187 10.04 16.53 -11.98
C ALA A 187 8.87 15.69 -11.41
N GLU A 188 7.63 16.00 -11.78
CA GLU A 188 6.44 15.23 -11.40
C GLU A 188 6.49 13.81 -11.99
N ALA A 189 6.79 13.68 -13.28
CA ALA A 189 6.91 12.36 -13.92
C ALA A 189 8.03 11.53 -13.28
N GLU A 190 9.16 12.14 -12.91
CA GLU A 190 10.24 11.46 -12.20
C GLU A 190 9.81 10.98 -10.81
N ARG A 191 9.06 11.78 -10.06
CA ARG A 191 8.55 11.42 -8.74
C ARG A 191 7.58 10.25 -8.80
N ILE A 192 6.66 10.28 -9.77
CA ILE A 192 5.72 9.16 -9.97
C ILE A 192 6.50 7.89 -10.28
N ARG A 193 7.52 7.97 -11.14
CA ARG A 193 8.37 6.82 -11.44
C ARG A 193 9.13 6.31 -10.21
N GLN A 194 9.63 7.21 -9.36
CA GLN A 194 10.25 6.82 -8.09
C GLN A 194 9.26 6.14 -7.16
N ALA A 195 8.04 6.67 -7.03
CA ALA A 195 6.96 6.06 -6.26
C ALA A 195 6.64 4.65 -6.77
N GLU A 196 6.49 4.47 -8.07
CA GLU A 196 6.27 3.17 -8.72
C GLU A 196 7.39 2.18 -8.38
N MET A 197 8.64 2.60 -8.54
CA MET A 197 9.81 1.75 -8.25
C MET A 197 9.88 1.35 -6.78
N LEU A 198 9.56 2.26 -5.86
CA LEU A 198 9.56 1.99 -4.42
C LEU A 198 8.46 1.00 -4.02
N LEU A 199 7.24 1.20 -4.52
CA LEU A 199 6.14 0.29 -4.26
C LEU A 199 6.39 -1.09 -4.86
N ALA A 200 6.97 -1.15 -6.06
CA ALA A 200 7.36 -2.41 -6.69
C ALA A 200 8.45 -3.13 -5.89
N ALA A 201 9.47 -2.42 -5.39
CA ALA A 201 10.51 -2.99 -4.54
C ALA A 201 9.96 -3.52 -3.22
N LEU A 202 9.08 -2.75 -2.56
CA LEU A 202 8.39 -3.20 -1.34
C LEU A 202 7.55 -4.45 -1.61
N ALA A 203 6.77 -4.48 -2.70
CA ALA A 203 5.94 -5.63 -3.06
C ALA A 203 6.79 -6.87 -3.36
N GLY A 204 7.94 -6.70 -4.02
CA GLY A 204 8.90 -7.77 -4.28
C GLY A 204 9.48 -8.36 -2.99
N CYS A 205 9.93 -7.50 -2.06
CA CYS A 205 10.50 -7.95 -0.79
C CYS A 205 9.46 -8.55 0.16
N ALA A 206 8.20 -8.10 0.09
CA ALA A 206 7.13 -8.57 0.97
C ALA A 206 6.66 -10.00 0.64
N GLY A 207 6.80 -10.46 -0.59
CA GLY A 207 6.19 -11.70 -1.06
C GLY A 207 6.64 -12.95 -0.31
N PHE A 208 7.91 -13.08 0.04
CA PHE A 208 8.43 -14.22 0.79
C PHE A 208 7.99 -14.19 2.26
N PRO A 209 8.22 -13.09 3.04
CA PRO A 209 7.77 -12.99 4.43
C PRO A 209 6.25 -13.12 4.57
N LEU A 210 5.48 -12.68 3.57
CA LEU A 210 4.03 -12.81 3.58
C LEU A 210 3.60 -14.28 3.57
N ARG A 211 4.16 -15.08 2.67
CA ARG A 211 3.89 -16.54 2.62
C ARG A 211 4.36 -17.29 3.87
N GLN A 212 5.38 -16.78 4.55
CA GLN A 212 5.86 -17.33 5.82
C GLN A 212 5.06 -16.84 7.04
N GLY A 213 4.11 -15.93 6.87
CA GLY A 213 3.36 -15.33 7.97
C GLY A 213 4.20 -14.42 8.87
N THR A 214 5.38 -13.99 8.40
CA THR A 214 6.35 -13.20 9.19
C THR A 214 6.35 -11.71 8.85
N LEU A 215 5.70 -11.31 7.74
CA LEU A 215 5.73 -9.95 7.21
C LEU A 215 5.41 -8.87 8.26
N GLY A 216 4.41 -9.10 9.10
CA GLY A 216 4.02 -8.13 10.13
C GLY A 216 5.14 -7.81 11.13
N ARG A 217 5.98 -8.81 11.47
CA ARG A 217 7.13 -8.65 12.36
C ARG A 217 8.34 -8.03 11.65
N GLU A 218 8.53 -8.33 10.39
CA GLU A 218 9.67 -7.89 9.59
C GLU A 218 9.44 -6.53 8.92
N ALA A 219 8.21 -6.00 8.95
CA ALA A 219 7.79 -4.81 8.24
C ALA A 219 8.71 -3.60 8.46
N ALA A 220 9.06 -3.30 9.71
CA ALA A 220 9.94 -2.16 10.03
C ALA A 220 11.38 -2.36 9.51
N GLY A 221 11.90 -3.59 9.58
CA GLY A 221 13.22 -3.93 9.05
C GLY A 221 13.28 -3.77 7.53
N ILE A 222 12.29 -4.31 6.81
CA ILE A 222 12.18 -4.22 5.36
C ILE A 222 12.04 -2.75 4.93
N ALA A 223 11.14 -1.99 5.56
CA ALA A 223 10.94 -0.59 5.25
C ALA A 223 12.22 0.22 5.46
N ARG A 224 12.93 0.02 6.57
CA ARG A 224 14.20 0.71 6.86
C ARG A 224 15.26 0.36 5.82
N LEU A 225 15.42 -0.91 5.49
CA LEU A 225 16.41 -1.35 4.50
C LEU A 225 16.22 -0.72 3.13
N LEU A 226 14.96 -0.60 2.66
CA LEU A 226 14.65 -0.11 1.33
C LEU A 226 14.51 1.42 1.26
N LEU A 227 13.99 2.06 2.29
CA LEU A 227 13.55 3.46 2.22
C LEU A 227 14.52 4.43 2.91
N HIS A 228 15.28 3.99 3.92
CA HIS A 228 16.16 4.89 4.68
C HIS A 228 17.25 5.55 3.82
N ARG A 229 17.92 4.79 2.95
CA ARG A 229 18.97 5.35 2.06
C ARG A 229 18.45 6.36 1.03
N LEU A 230 17.17 6.30 0.72
CA LEU A 230 16.55 7.24 -0.21
C LEU A 230 16.25 8.58 0.45
N SER A 231 15.81 8.56 1.70
CA SER A 231 15.59 9.79 2.46
C SER A 231 16.91 10.53 2.74
N GLU A 232 18.01 9.83 3.02
CA GLU A 232 19.34 10.44 3.15
C GLU A 232 19.81 11.09 1.85
N ARG A 233 19.64 10.43 0.72
CA ARG A 233 20.03 10.95 -0.60
C ARG A 233 19.24 12.20 -0.99
N THR A 234 17.97 12.24 -0.62
CA THR A 234 17.11 13.42 -0.82
C THR A 234 17.56 14.59 0.08
N ARG A 235 17.95 14.32 1.33
CA ARG A 235 18.48 15.33 2.27
C ARG A 235 19.81 15.90 1.79
N LEU A 236 20.76 15.08 1.39
CA LEU A 236 22.08 15.52 0.89
C LEU A 236 21.99 16.36 -0.40
N ASN A 237 21.05 16.05 -1.29
CA ASN A 237 20.82 16.83 -2.49
C ASN A 237 20.25 18.23 -2.21
N ILE A 238 19.47 18.37 -1.13
CA ILE A 238 18.89 19.64 -0.67
C ILE A 238 19.97 20.52 -0.01
N GLU A 239 20.86 19.92 0.77
CA GLU A 239 21.96 20.63 1.44
C GLU A 239 23.04 21.09 0.44
N GLY A 240 23.35 20.28 -0.58
CA GLY A 240 24.31 20.63 -1.64
C GLY A 240 23.85 21.77 -2.55
N VAL A 241 22.54 22.02 -2.66
CA VAL A 241 21.98 23.14 -3.44
C VAL A 241 21.96 24.45 -2.63
N LYS A 242 21.97 24.38 -1.29
CA LYS A 242 22.04 25.57 -0.41
C LYS A 242 23.47 26.12 -0.21
N ALA A 243 24.48 25.35 -0.60
CA ALA A 243 25.89 25.73 -0.46
C ALA A 243 26.52 26.33 -1.74
N LYS A 244 25.75 26.56 -2.78
CA LYS A 244 26.12 27.29 -4.02
C LYS A 244 25.23 28.52 -4.18
#